data_be0595f0f9991a395e13b5ac7be55359
#
_entry.id   be0595f0f9991a395e13b5ac7be55359
#
_cell.length_a   1.000
_cell.length_b   1.000
_cell.length_c   1.000
_cell.angle_alpha   90.00
_cell.angle_beta   90.00
_cell.angle_gamma   90.00
#
_symmetry.space_group_name_H-M   'P 1'
#
loop_
_entity.id
_entity.type
_entity.pdbx_description
1 polymer ?
#
loop_
_entity_poly.entity_id
_entity_poly.type
_entity_poly.pdbx_seq_one_letter_code
_entity_poly.pdbx_strand_id
1 'polypeptide(L)'
;VSASASGEMVVKFRVYDVFSNAELGSGLKFSGTVDGWRRMGHKVADVIYTRLTGESGYFDSRIVFVSESGRKGARKKRLAIMDQDGANVQFLTDSADLVLAPRFSPAGERVLYTSYETGFPQIYMLDVGTVSKRSLRNDEGTMSFAPRFSPDGNSVVYSLEKGGNTDIYLLNLSTGNTKRLSDAPSIETAPSFSPDGSQIVFESDRSGTQQLYVMSSSGGSAKRISFGQGRYGTPVWSPRGDMIAFTKQNRGRFHIGVMRTDGSEERLLTASFLDEGPTWSPNGRVIAFTRETQGANGSSRLYTVDISGRNLRVLPTPDGASDAAWSPLGR
;
A
#
# COMPACT_ATOMS: atom_id res chain seq x y z
N VAL A 1 17.35 -21.67 -20.30
CA VAL A 1 17.96 -20.32 -20.12
C VAL A 1 19.25 -20.30 -20.90
N SER A 2 19.48 -19.26 -21.68
CA SER A 2 20.77 -19.03 -22.37
C SER A 2 21.20 -17.58 -22.16
N ALA A 3 22.50 -17.36 -22.02
CA ALA A 3 23.11 -16.04 -21.97
C ALA A 3 24.12 -15.91 -23.11
N SER A 4 24.19 -14.73 -23.75
CA SER A 4 25.17 -14.42 -24.78
C SER A 4 26.40 -13.73 -24.18
N ALA A 5 27.51 -13.74 -24.89
CA ALA A 5 28.71 -13.00 -24.51
C ALA A 5 28.48 -11.46 -24.49
N SER A 6 27.44 -10.98 -25.17
CA SER A 6 27.02 -9.58 -25.17
C SER A 6 26.17 -9.17 -23.95
N GLY A 7 25.97 -10.07 -22.98
CA GLY A 7 25.17 -9.81 -21.78
C GLY A 7 23.64 -9.88 -21.98
N GLU A 8 23.19 -10.41 -23.13
CA GLU A 8 21.77 -10.70 -23.34
C GLU A 8 21.43 -12.07 -22.73
N MET A 9 20.33 -12.12 -21.97
CA MET A 9 19.77 -13.36 -21.43
C MET A 9 18.42 -13.66 -22.06
N VAL A 10 18.20 -14.92 -22.41
CA VAL A 10 16.93 -15.42 -22.95
C VAL A 10 16.43 -16.57 -22.10
N VAL A 11 15.18 -16.47 -21.65
CA VAL A 11 14.45 -17.54 -20.96
C VAL A 11 13.33 -18.02 -21.85
N LYS A 12 13.33 -19.31 -22.19
CA LYS A 12 12.22 -19.99 -22.87
C LYS A 12 11.67 -21.03 -21.91
N PHE A 13 10.34 -21.10 -21.78
CA PHE A 13 9.70 -22.09 -20.92
C PHE A 13 8.34 -22.50 -21.46
N ARG A 14 7.89 -23.69 -21.00
CA ARG A 14 6.56 -24.24 -21.20
C ARG A 14 6.05 -24.77 -19.86
N VAL A 15 4.76 -24.77 -19.67
CA VAL A 15 4.10 -25.31 -18.46
C VAL A 15 3.24 -26.47 -18.88
N TYR A 16 3.36 -27.61 -18.19
CA TYR A 16 2.59 -28.81 -18.44
C TYR A 16 1.84 -29.23 -17.18
N ASP A 17 0.62 -29.69 -17.36
CA ASP A 17 -0.09 -30.46 -16.35
C ASP A 17 0.49 -31.88 -16.32
N VAL A 18 1.04 -32.29 -15.17
CA VAL A 18 1.72 -33.55 -15.02
C VAL A 18 0.77 -34.76 -15.04
N PHE A 19 -0.51 -34.58 -14.79
CA PHE A 19 -1.52 -35.63 -14.79
C PHE A 19 -2.09 -35.88 -16.18
N SER A 20 -2.41 -34.83 -16.90
CA SER A 20 -2.98 -34.92 -18.26
C SER A 20 -1.91 -34.91 -19.35
N ASN A 21 -0.67 -34.59 -19.02
CA ASN A 21 0.43 -34.33 -19.96
C ASN A 21 0.11 -33.26 -21.02
N ALA A 22 -0.85 -32.41 -20.72
CA ALA A 22 -1.27 -31.30 -21.59
C ALA A 22 -0.41 -30.06 -21.34
N GLU A 23 -0.06 -29.35 -22.43
CA GLU A 23 0.60 -28.04 -22.31
C GLU A 23 -0.41 -26.98 -21.84
N LEU A 24 -0.11 -26.29 -20.74
CA LEU A 24 -0.92 -25.19 -20.20
C LEU A 24 -0.53 -23.90 -20.92
N GLY A 25 -1.21 -23.59 -22.01
CA GLY A 25 -0.92 -22.46 -22.89
C GLY A 25 0.32 -22.69 -23.77
N SER A 26 0.63 -21.76 -24.66
CA SER A 26 1.78 -21.85 -25.58
C SER A 26 3.10 -21.56 -24.87
N GLY A 27 4.21 -22.09 -25.39
CA GLY A 27 5.56 -21.74 -24.94
C GLY A 27 5.83 -20.23 -25.05
N LEU A 28 6.55 -19.67 -24.10
CA LEU A 28 6.91 -18.25 -24.06
C LEU A 28 8.42 -18.05 -24.04
N LYS A 29 8.83 -16.89 -24.56
CA LYS A 29 10.21 -16.43 -24.56
C LYS A 29 10.26 -15.03 -23.94
N PHE A 30 11.11 -14.84 -22.94
CA PHE A 30 11.52 -13.54 -22.43
C PHE A 30 12.98 -13.29 -22.78
N SER A 31 13.31 -12.05 -23.09
CA SER A 31 14.69 -11.59 -23.30
C SER A 31 14.95 -10.31 -22.53
N GLY A 32 16.18 -10.11 -22.09
CA GLY A 32 16.63 -8.96 -21.34
C GLY A 32 18.11 -9.03 -21.05
N THR A 33 18.61 -8.15 -20.20
CA THR A 33 20.01 -8.18 -19.75
C THR A 33 20.22 -9.22 -18.65
N VAL A 34 21.45 -9.71 -18.52
CA VAL A 34 21.83 -10.63 -17.44
C VAL A 34 21.53 -10.01 -16.07
N ASP A 35 21.78 -8.71 -15.87
CA ASP A 35 21.50 -8.01 -14.61
C ASP A 35 20.00 -7.94 -14.28
N GLY A 36 19.13 -8.00 -15.31
CA GLY A 36 17.67 -8.04 -15.17
C GLY A 36 17.08 -9.44 -14.87
N TRP A 37 17.89 -10.44 -14.54
CA TRP A 37 17.46 -11.83 -14.39
C TRP A 37 16.36 -12.02 -13.35
N ARG A 38 16.38 -11.29 -12.23
CA ARG A 38 15.35 -11.36 -11.19
C ARG A 38 14.00 -10.92 -11.72
N ARG A 39 13.93 -9.75 -12.35
CA ARG A 39 12.69 -9.24 -12.95
C ARG A 39 12.16 -10.21 -14.01
N MET A 40 13.04 -10.82 -14.80
CA MET A 40 12.65 -11.85 -15.77
C MET A 40 12.08 -13.07 -15.06
N GLY A 41 12.68 -13.52 -13.95
CA GLY A 41 12.16 -14.59 -13.09
C GLY A 41 10.77 -14.26 -12.54
N HIS A 42 10.54 -13.02 -12.08
CA HIS A 42 9.23 -12.56 -11.61
C HIS A 42 8.17 -12.60 -12.74
N LYS A 43 8.51 -12.14 -13.95
CA LYS A 43 7.61 -12.24 -15.12
C LYS A 43 7.26 -13.68 -15.47
N VAL A 44 8.22 -14.60 -15.40
CA VAL A 44 7.98 -16.03 -15.58
C VAL A 44 7.03 -16.55 -14.50
N ALA A 45 7.25 -16.18 -13.24
CA ALA A 45 6.39 -16.56 -12.12
C ALA A 45 4.95 -16.04 -12.29
N ASP A 46 4.79 -14.80 -12.77
CA ASP A 46 3.45 -14.21 -13.07
C ASP A 46 2.71 -15.03 -14.13
N VAL A 47 3.40 -15.44 -15.20
CA VAL A 47 2.78 -16.28 -16.24
C VAL A 47 2.41 -17.67 -15.70
N ILE A 48 3.29 -18.30 -14.94
CA ILE A 48 3.02 -19.62 -14.33
C ILE A 48 1.81 -19.50 -13.39
N TYR A 49 1.79 -18.48 -12.53
CA TYR A 49 0.69 -18.22 -11.62
C TYR A 49 -0.65 -18.06 -12.37
N THR A 50 -0.64 -17.24 -13.43
CA THR A 50 -1.84 -17.00 -14.24
C THR A 50 -2.35 -18.28 -14.91
N ARG A 51 -1.46 -19.12 -15.43
CA ARG A 51 -1.83 -20.40 -16.07
C ARG A 51 -2.41 -21.42 -15.10
N LEU A 52 -1.91 -21.42 -13.87
CA LEU A 52 -2.35 -22.36 -12.84
C LEU A 52 -3.64 -21.92 -12.14
N THR A 53 -3.85 -20.61 -11.99
CA THR A 53 -4.94 -20.08 -11.16
C THR A 53 -6.02 -19.37 -11.96
N GLY A 54 -5.75 -19.00 -13.21
CA GLY A 54 -6.61 -18.12 -14.01
C GLY A 54 -6.59 -16.65 -13.60
N GLU A 55 -5.77 -16.26 -12.61
CA GLU A 55 -5.67 -14.90 -12.08
C GLU A 55 -4.35 -14.26 -12.47
N SER A 56 -4.29 -12.92 -12.52
CA SER A 56 -3.05 -12.20 -12.74
C SER A 56 -2.05 -12.47 -11.62
N GLY A 57 -0.76 -12.55 -11.95
CA GLY A 57 0.31 -12.64 -10.96
C GLY A 57 0.52 -11.33 -10.20
N TYR A 58 1.53 -11.30 -9.32
CA TYR A 58 1.92 -10.11 -8.56
C TYR A 58 3.45 -10.05 -8.31
N PHE A 59 4.20 -10.94 -8.96
CA PHE A 59 5.64 -11.10 -8.68
C PHE A 59 6.49 -10.00 -9.30
N ASP A 60 6.16 -9.49 -10.51
CA ASP A 60 6.86 -8.33 -11.10
C ASP A 60 6.32 -7.03 -10.51
N SER A 61 6.48 -6.86 -9.21
CA SER A 61 6.06 -5.69 -8.45
C SER A 61 7.06 -5.32 -7.36
N ARG A 62 6.91 -4.14 -6.78
CA ARG A 62 7.80 -3.59 -5.74
C ARG A 62 7.00 -3.17 -4.52
N ILE A 63 7.71 -3.03 -3.39
CA ILE A 63 7.16 -2.50 -2.15
C ILE A 63 7.98 -1.29 -1.76
N VAL A 64 7.33 -0.12 -1.60
CA VAL A 64 7.90 1.02 -0.90
C VAL A 64 7.49 0.94 0.57
N PHE A 65 8.40 1.27 1.46
CA PHE A 65 8.20 1.16 2.91
C PHE A 65 9.03 2.18 3.68
N VAL A 66 8.73 2.33 4.95
CA VAL A 66 9.55 3.10 5.89
C VAL A 66 10.55 2.16 6.53
N SER A 67 11.84 2.32 6.22
CA SER A 67 12.94 1.63 6.92
C SER A 67 13.21 2.32 8.24
N GLU A 68 13.29 1.56 9.33
CA GLU A 68 13.45 2.05 10.69
C GLU A 68 14.74 1.52 11.31
N SER A 69 15.63 2.39 11.76
CA SER A 69 16.87 2.03 12.44
C SER A 69 16.99 2.74 13.79
N GLY A 70 17.77 2.18 14.70
CA GLY A 70 17.96 2.73 16.05
C GLY A 70 16.99 2.19 17.09
N ARG A 71 17.06 2.73 18.31
CA ARG A 71 16.28 2.26 19.47
C ARG A 71 14.83 2.76 19.41
N LYS A 72 13.89 2.01 19.98
CA LYS A 72 12.50 2.43 20.15
C LYS A 72 12.46 3.78 20.89
N GLY A 73 11.70 4.75 20.37
CA GLY A 73 11.63 6.12 20.87
C GLY A 73 12.65 7.11 20.26
N ALA A 74 13.68 6.60 19.55
CA ALA A 74 14.65 7.40 18.80
C ALA A 74 14.95 6.79 17.42
N ARG A 75 13.97 6.16 16.80
CA ARG A 75 14.11 5.54 15.48
C ARG A 75 14.31 6.60 14.41
N LYS A 76 15.31 6.39 13.59
CA LYS A 76 15.48 7.11 12.33
C LYS A 76 14.66 6.42 11.27
N LYS A 77 13.90 7.19 10.52
CA LYS A 77 13.00 6.70 9.48
C LYS A 77 13.40 7.26 8.12
N ARG A 78 13.36 6.44 7.08
CA ARG A 78 13.60 6.84 5.69
C ARG A 78 12.79 5.97 4.75
N LEU A 79 12.44 6.52 3.59
CA LEU A 79 11.79 5.73 2.56
C LEU A 79 12.79 4.78 1.91
N ALA A 80 12.35 3.56 1.69
CA ALA A 80 13.07 2.54 0.94
C ALA A 80 12.11 1.83 -0.01
N ILE A 81 12.66 1.27 -1.08
CA ILE A 81 11.95 0.46 -2.06
C ILE A 81 12.69 -0.87 -2.24
N MET A 82 11.94 -1.94 -2.47
CA MET A 82 12.47 -3.29 -2.71
C MET A 82 11.59 -4.05 -3.69
N ASP A 83 12.09 -5.15 -4.26
CA ASP A 83 11.25 -6.13 -4.93
C ASP A 83 10.26 -6.76 -3.92
N GLN A 84 9.15 -7.28 -4.40
CA GLN A 84 8.10 -7.83 -3.53
C GLN A 84 8.58 -9.00 -2.64
N ASP A 85 9.70 -9.61 -2.96
CA ASP A 85 10.33 -10.71 -2.20
C ASP A 85 11.44 -10.25 -1.23
N GLY A 86 11.64 -8.92 -1.08
CA GLY A 86 12.62 -8.31 -0.17
C GLY A 86 14.01 -8.08 -0.78
N ALA A 87 14.22 -8.41 -2.06
CA ALA A 87 15.50 -8.16 -2.73
C ALA A 87 15.61 -6.71 -3.24
N ASN A 88 16.83 -6.32 -3.68
CA ASN A 88 17.12 -5.05 -4.33
C ASN A 88 16.68 -3.82 -3.53
N VAL A 89 16.89 -3.82 -2.21
CA VAL A 89 16.55 -2.69 -1.35
C VAL A 89 17.36 -1.45 -1.73
N GLN A 90 16.66 -0.35 -1.99
CA GLN A 90 17.23 0.96 -2.27
C GLN A 90 16.59 2.01 -1.37
N PHE A 91 17.39 2.96 -0.86
CA PHE A 91 16.87 4.06 -0.06
C PHE A 91 16.51 5.24 -0.95
N LEU A 92 15.32 5.80 -0.78
CA LEU A 92 14.78 6.91 -1.56
C LEU A 92 14.91 8.26 -0.85
N THR A 93 15.09 8.26 0.48
CA THR A 93 15.36 9.46 1.27
C THR A 93 16.48 9.18 2.26
N ASP A 94 17.08 10.24 2.78
CA ASP A 94 17.93 10.16 3.97
C ASP A 94 17.07 9.98 5.23
N SER A 95 17.70 9.99 6.40
CA SER A 95 17.04 9.85 7.70
C SER A 95 16.97 11.16 8.49
N ALA A 96 17.04 12.32 7.81
CA ALA A 96 17.03 13.62 8.44
C ALA A 96 15.67 13.92 9.06
N ASP A 97 14.59 13.57 8.33
CA ASP A 97 13.21 13.88 8.69
C ASP A 97 12.38 12.63 8.91
N LEU A 98 11.36 12.77 9.77
CA LEU A 98 10.35 11.72 9.94
C LEU A 98 9.50 11.62 8.67
N VAL A 99 9.44 10.42 8.08
CA VAL A 99 8.63 10.10 6.91
C VAL A 99 7.67 8.96 7.23
N LEU A 100 6.44 9.02 6.69
CA LEU A 100 5.37 8.06 6.96
C LEU A 100 4.49 7.84 5.73
N ALA A 101 3.74 6.75 5.74
CA ALA A 101 2.62 6.45 4.84
C ALA A 101 2.94 6.61 3.34
N PRO A 102 4.03 6.02 2.80
CA PRO A 102 4.31 6.07 1.37
C PRO A 102 3.22 5.38 0.54
N ARG A 103 2.93 5.90 -0.66
CA ARG A 103 1.93 5.33 -1.58
C ARG A 103 2.37 5.51 -3.03
N PHE A 104 2.35 4.43 -3.81
CA PHE A 104 2.65 4.49 -5.24
C PHE A 104 1.58 5.20 -6.05
N SER A 105 2.02 5.84 -7.14
CA SER A 105 1.13 6.24 -8.23
C SER A 105 0.66 5.01 -9.02
N PRO A 106 -0.46 5.11 -9.78
CA PRO A 106 -0.96 4.01 -10.60
C PRO A 106 0.02 3.53 -11.68
N ALA A 107 0.97 4.39 -12.10
CA ALA A 107 2.05 4.03 -13.02
C ALA A 107 3.27 3.40 -12.32
N GLY A 108 3.35 3.46 -10.97
CA GLY A 108 4.47 2.94 -10.21
C GLY A 108 5.76 3.78 -10.28
N GLU A 109 5.70 4.98 -10.87
CA GLU A 109 6.85 5.86 -11.10
C GLU A 109 7.02 6.91 -10.00
N ARG A 110 5.96 7.23 -9.28
CA ARG A 110 5.96 8.25 -8.21
C ARG A 110 5.46 7.67 -6.91
N VAL A 111 5.91 8.25 -5.81
CA VAL A 111 5.51 7.90 -4.44
C VAL A 111 5.06 9.17 -3.72
N LEU A 112 3.82 9.15 -3.19
CA LEU A 112 3.36 10.13 -2.20
C LEU A 112 3.81 9.67 -0.82
N TYR A 113 4.11 10.61 0.06
CA TYR A 113 4.39 10.32 1.47
C TYR A 113 4.14 11.55 2.34
N THR A 114 4.02 11.34 3.63
CA THR A 114 3.97 12.38 4.63
C THR A 114 5.37 12.62 5.18
N SER A 115 5.85 13.87 5.21
CA SER A 115 7.12 14.28 5.80
C SER A 115 6.93 15.35 6.85
N TYR A 116 7.77 15.33 7.87
CA TYR A 116 7.86 16.33 8.93
C TYR A 116 9.03 17.30 8.73
N GLU A 117 9.56 17.39 7.52
CA GLU A 117 10.68 18.27 7.14
C GLU A 117 10.47 19.75 7.57
N THR A 118 9.22 20.21 7.56
CA THR A 118 8.84 21.56 7.98
C THR A 118 8.46 21.69 9.46
N GLY A 119 8.64 20.61 10.25
CA GLY A 119 8.19 20.53 11.65
C GLY A 119 6.74 20.09 11.82
N PHE A 120 5.93 20.11 10.76
CA PHE A 120 4.55 19.64 10.71
C PHE A 120 4.36 18.66 9.57
N PRO A 121 3.39 17.70 9.65
CA PRO A 121 3.15 16.76 8.58
C PRO A 121 2.65 17.47 7.32
N GLN A 122 3.38 17.27 6.23
CA GLN A 122 3.03 17.76 4.90
C GLN A 122 3.21 16.65 3.87
N ILE A 123 2.45 16.75 2.77
CA ILE A 123 2.50 15.77 1.70
C ILE A 123 3.57 16.13 0.68
N TYR A 124 4.41 15.16 0.40
CA TYR A 124 5.44 15.22 -0.63
C TYR A 124 5.18 14.18 -1.72
N MET A 125 5.66 14.47 -2.90
CA MET A 125 5.72 13.53 -4.02
C MET A 125 7.17 13.36 -4.44
N LEU A 126 7.60 12.11 -4.56
CA LEU A 126 8.94 11.69 -4.98
C LEU A 126 8.84 10.93 -6.29
N ASP A 127 9.71 11.23 -7.24
CA ASP A 127 9.93 10.43 -8.44
C ASP A 127 10.92 9.29 -8.13
N VAL A 128 10.52 8.05 -8.40
CA VAL A 128 11.31 6.87 -8.03
C VAL A 128 12.59 6.72 -8.85
N GLY A 129 12.57 7.16 -10.11
CA GLY A 129 13.71 7.04 -11.02
C GLY A 129 14.81 8.08 -10.77
N THR A 130 14.42 9.32 -10.49
CA THR A 130 15.34 10.44 -10.27
C THR A 130 15.60 10.76 -8.80
N VAL A 131 14.79 10.18 -7.90
CA VAL A 131 14.79 10.46 -6.46
C VAL A 131 14.53 11.94 -6.14
N SER A 132 13.99 12.69 -7.10
CA SER A 132 13.62 14.09 -6.89
C SER A 132 12.31 14.19 -6.13
N LYS A 133 12.24 15.09 -5.14
CA LYS A 133 11.04 15.30 -4.31
C LYS A 133 10.51 16.73 -4.47
N ARG A 134 9.20 16.90 -4.30
CA ARG A 134 8.54 18.20 -4.17
C ARG A 134 7.40 18.15 -3.18
N SER A 135 7.19 19.23 -2.45
CA SER A 135 5.97 19.40 -1.65
C SER A 135 4.77 19.56 -2.60
N LEU A 136 3.65 18.92 -2.27
CA LEU A 136 2.41 19.12 -3.01
C LEU A 136 1.61 20.29 -2.46
N ARG A 137 1.72 20.51 -1.16
CA ARG A 137 1.02 21.59 -0.47
C ARG A 137 1.78 21.96 0.80
N ASN A 138 1.85 23.25 1.09
CA ASN A 138 2.55 23.77 2.26
C ASN A 138 1.80 25.03 2.77
N ASP A 139 0.52 24.84 3.15
CA ASP A 139 -0.30 25.92 3.69
C ASP A 139 0.05 26.12 5.18
N GLU A 140 0.45 27.32 5.53
CA GLU A 140 0.75 27.69 6.93
C GLU A 140 -0.41 27.35 7.87
N GLY A 141 -0.10 26.80 9.04
CA GLY A 141 -1.09 26.46 10.06
C GLY A 141 -1.98 25.26 9.74
N THR A 142 -1.61 24.46 8.75
CA THR A 142 -2.32 23.22 8.41
C THR A 142 -1.41 22.00 8.48
N MET A 143 -2.00 20.82 8.71
CA MET A 143 -1.31 19.52 8.62
C MET A 143 -1.97 18.67 7.55
N SER A 144 -1.20 18.22 6.56
CA SER A 144 -1.68 17.32 5.51
C SER A 144 -0.99 15.96 5.59
N PHE A 145 -1.75 14.88 5.53
CA PHE A 145 -1.23 13.52 5.72
C PHE A 145 -2.11 12.45 5.08
N ALA A 146 -1.62 11.19 5.12
CA ALA A 146 -2.28 10.01 4.57
C ALA A 146 -2.73 10.15 3.10
N PRO A 147 -1.86 10.58 2.18
CA PRO A 147 -2.24 10.84 0.80
C PRO A 147 -2.43 9.53 0.01
N ARG A 148 -3.31 9.57 -1.01
CA ARG A 148 -3.44 8.52 -2.04
C ARG A 148 -3.76 9.11 -3.39
N PHE A 149 -3.14 8.57 -4.45
CA PHE A 149 -3.52 8.91 -5.82
C PHE A 149 -4.93 8.42 -6.15
N SER A 150 -5.62 9.15 -7.02
CA SER A 150 -6.76 8.62 -7.77
C SER A 150 -6.30 7.53 -8.74
N PRO A 151 -7.18 6.59 -9.16
CA PRO A 151 -6.80 5.52 -10.08
C PRO A 151 -6.26 5.98 -11.42
N ASP A 152 -6.65 7.16 -11.90
CA ASP A 152 -6.15 7.81 -13.12
C ASP A 152 -4.82 8.57 -12.90
N GLY A 153 -4.37 8.72 -11.65
CA GLY A 153 -3.14 9.42 -11.29
C GLY A 153 -3.20 10.96 -11.38
N ASN A 154 -4.37 11.54 -11.67
CA ASN A 154 -4.53 12.98 -11.89
C ASN A 154 -4.86 13.77 -10.62
N SER A 155 -5.26 13.10 -9.57
CA SER A 155 -5.66 13.71 -8.30
C SER A 155 -5.05 12.97 -7.11
N VAL A 156 -5.05 13.63 -5.96
CA VAL A 156 -4.64 13.08 -4.67
C VAL A 156 -5.75 13.35 -3.65
N VAL A 157 -6.27 12.29 -3.03
CA VAL A 157 -7.10 12.40 -1.84
C VAL A 157 -6.22 12.32 -0.60
N TYR A 158 -6.53 13.13 0.42
CA TYR A 158 -5.71 13.22 1.62
C TYR A 158 -6.51 13.76 2.80
N SER A 159 -5.95 13.63 4.00
CA SER A 159 -6.47 14.21 5.22
C SER A 159 -5.83 15.58 5.45
N LEU A 160 -6.64 16.59 5.75
CA LEU A 160 -6.18 17.93 6.09
C LEU A 160 -6.76 18.35 7.43
N GLU A 161 -5.88 18.62 8.39
CA GLU A 161 -6.23 19.28 9.64
C GLU A 161 -6.14 20.80 9.44
N LYS A 162 -7.21 21.49 9.79
CA LYS A 162 -7.30 22.94 9.77
C LYS A 162 -8.26 23.44 10.86
N GLY A 163 -7.75 24.27 11.76
CA GLY A 163 -8.58 24.89 12.80
C GLY A 163 -9.14 23.90 13.83
N GLY A 164 -8.43 22.81 14.11
CA GLY A 164 -8.81 21.79 15.09
C GLY A 164 -9.74 20.70 14.56
N ASN A 165 -10.09 20.70 13.28
CA ASN A 165 -10.84 19.63 12.63
C ASN A 165 -10.06 19.00 11.48
N THR A 166 -10.28 17.70 11.25
CA THR A 166 -9.61 16.97 10.16
C THR A 166 -10.66 16.43 9.19
N ASP A 167 -10.52 16.81 7.93
CA ASP A 167 -11.42 16.43 6.85
C ASP A 167 -10.70 15.80 5.68
N ILE A 168 -11.46 15.16 4.80
CA ILE A 168 -10.97 14.59 3.55
C ILE A 168 -11.01 15.65 2.45
N TYR A 169 -9.89 15.83 1.77
CA TYR A 169 -9.70 16.75 0.65
C TYR A 169 -9.24 16.04 -0.60
N LEU A 170 -9.57 16.62 -1.75
CA LEU A 170 -9.11 16.21 -3.07
C LEU A 170 -8.28 17.34 -3.69
N LEU A 171 -7.05 17.04 -4.10
CA LEU A 171 -6.15 17.92 -4.84
C LEU A 171 -6.07 17.47 -6.30
N ASN A 172 -6.38 18.34 -7.24
CA ASN A 172 -6.09 18.12 -8.65
C ASN A 172 -4.62 18.48 -8.94
N LEU A 173 -3.84 17.53 -9.45
CA LEU A 173 -2.39 17.68 -9.62
C LEU A 173 -1.99 18.61 -10.79
N SER A 174 -2.88 18.80 -11.78
CA SER A 174 -2.61 19.65 -12.93
C SER A 174 -2.91 21.11 -12.65
N THR A 175 -4.01 21.39 -11.93
CA THR A 175 -4.47 22.76 -11.64
C THR A 175 -4.04 23.28 -10.28
N GLY A 176 -3.65 22.38 -9.35
CA GLY A 176 -3.39 22.72 -7.95
C GLY A 176 -4.65 23.02 -7.12
N ASN A 177 -5.84 22.93 -7.71
CA ASN A 177 -7.10 23.20 -7.02
C ASN A 177 -7.41 22.11 -6.00
N THR A 178 -7.92 22.52 -4.84
CA THR A 178 -8.38 21.63 -3.79
C THR A 178 -9.88 21.76 -3.58
N LYS A 179 -10.50 20.62 -3.24
CA LYS A 179 -11.90 20.51 -2.88
C LYS A 179 -12.03 19.77 -1.56
N ARG A 180 -12.74 20.32 -0.58
CA ARG A 180 -13.16 19.62 0.63
C ARG A 180 -14.26 18.63 0.26
N LEU A 181 -14.11 17.35 0.64
CA LEU A 181 -15.06 16.29 0.33
C LEU A 181 -15.96 15.95 1.51
N SER A 182 -15.48 16.14 2.74
CA SER A 182 -16.22 15.91 3.97
C SER A 182 -16.19 17.17 4.84
N ASP A 183 -17.21 17.37 5.69
CA ASP A 183 -17.39 18.56 6.52
C ASP A 183 -18.02 18.27 7.89
N ALA A 184 -17.97 17.03 8.36
CA ALA A 184 -18.50 16.65 9.66
C ALA A 184 -17.61 17.22 10.80
N PRO A 185 -18.21 17.54 11.98
CA PRO A 185 -17.45 17.95 13.15
C PRO A 185 -16.80 16.72 13.85
N SER A 186 -15.99 15.99 13.11
CA SER A 186 -15.34 14.73 13.50
C SER A 186 -14.00 14.60 12.81
N ILE A 187 -13.14 13.74 13.33
CA ILE A 187 -11.84 13.44 12.73
C ILE A 187 -12.03 12.43 11.60
N GLU A 188 -11.67 12.82 10.37
CA GLU A 188 -11.80 12.03 9.16
C GLU A 188 -10.45 11.84 8.49
N THR A 189 -9.99 10.60 8.40
CA THR A 189 -8.61 10.31 7.97
C THR A 189 -8.51 9.05 7.11
N ALA A 190 -7.29 8.83 6.60
CA ALA A 190 -6.89 7.63 5.85
C ALA A 190 -7.79 7.28 4.65
N PRO A 191 -8.06 8.22 3.73
CA PRO A 191 -8.92 7.96 2.57
C PRO A 191 -8.27 6.99 1.58
N SER A 192 -9.11 6.17 0.90
CA SER A 192 -8.69 5.29 -0.18
C SER A 192 -9.77 5.22 -1.26
N PHE A 193 -9.38 5.47 -2.52
CA PHE A 193 -10.28 5.35 -3.67
C PHE A 193 -10.68 3.90 -3.95
N SER A 194 -11.90 3.72 -4.45
CA SER A 194 -12.27 2.52 -5.21
C SER A 194 -11.50 2.45 -6.54
N PRO A 195 -11.25 1.25 -7.11
CA PRO A 195 -10.46 1.11 -8.33
C PRO A 195 -11.03 1.83 -9.55
N ASP A 196 -12.35 2.00 -9.59
CA ASP A 196 -13.06 2.76 -10.63
C ASP A 196 -13.06 4.29 -10.38
N GLY A 197 -12.54 4.73 -9.22
CA GLY A 197 -12.47 6.14 -8.84
C GLY A 197 -13.79 6.77 -8.42
N SER A 198 -14.89 6.01 -8.36
CA SER A 198 -16.23 6.57 -8.07
C SER A 198 -16.48 6.82 -6.59
N GLN A 199 -15.78 6.10 -5.70
CA GLN A 199 -16.00 6.14 -4.26
C GLN A 199 -14.69 6.28 -3.49
N ILE A 200 -14.81 6.71 -2.23
CA ILE A 200 -13.72 6.82 -1.26
C ILE A 200 -14.17 6.14 0.03
N VAL A 201 -13.37 5.20 0.53
CA VAL A 201 -13.47 4.69 1.89
C VAL A 201 -12.53 5.47 2.80
N PHE A 202 -12.94 5.78 4.02
CA PHE A 202 -12.15 6.51 5.00
C PHE A 202 -12.56 6.12 6.42
N GLU A 203 -11.79 6.50 7.41
CA GLU A 203 -12.13 6.35 8.82
C GLU A 203 -12.68 7.66 9.39
N SER A 204 -13.66 7.55 10.30
CA SER A 204 -14.26 8.68 11.01
C SER A 204 -14.73 8.28 12.39
N ASP A 205 -14.61 9.17 13.36
CA ASP A 205 -15.10 9.00 14.73
C ASP A 205 -16.49 9.63 14.96
N ARG A 206 -17.18 10.06 13.90
CA ARG A 206 -18.52 10.69 13.94
C ARG A 206 -19.61 9.89 14.68
N SER A 207 -19.40 8.59 14.86
CA SER A 207 -20.29 7.71 15.61
C SER A 207 -19.79 7.41 17.04
N GLY A 208 -18.87 8.23 17.58
CA GLY A 208 -18.30 8.12 18.92
C GLY A 208 -17.00 7.32 19.00
N THR A 209 -16.72 6.45 18.03
CA THR A 209 -15.47 5.70 17.88
C THR A 209 -15.09 5.61 16.42
N GLN A 210 -13.79 5.42 16.12
CA GLN A 210 -13.30 5.24 14.75
C GLN A 210 -13.98 4.06 14.05
N GLN A 211 -14.66 4.35 12.94
CA GLN A 211 -15.37 3.39 12.09
C GLN A 211 -15.09 3.71 10.62
N LEU A 212 -15.40 2.76 9.74
CA LEU A 212 -15.21 2.94 8.30
C LEU A 212 -16.48 3.46 7.64
N TYR A 213 -16.28 4.42 6.76
CA TYR A 213 -17.33 5.07 5.97
C TYR A 213 -16.96 5.07 4.50
N VAL A 214 -17.98 5.04 3.65
CA VAL A 214 -17.84 5.18 2.19
C VAL A 214 -18.66 6.38 1.75
N MET A 215 -18.10 7.20 0.86
CA MET A 215 -18.76 8.33 0.20
C MET A 215 -18.45 8.36 -1.29
N SER A 216 -19.18 9.17 -2.06
CA SER A 216 -18.80 9.49 -3.44
C SER A 216 -17.45 10.19 -3.48
N SER A 217 -16.64 9.96 -4.52
CA SER A 217 -15.40 10.70 -4.77
C SER A 217 -15.64 12.18 -5.07
N SER A 218 -16.86 12.57 -5.40
CA SER A 218 -17.28 13.96 -5.51
C SER A 218 -17.61 14.62 -4.17
N GLY A 219 -17.58 13.88 -3.05
CA GLY A 219 -17.98 14.34 -1.72
C GLY A 219 -19.46 14.11 -1.43
N GLY A 220 -19.93 14.62 -0.29
CA GLY A 220 -21.32 14.53 0.16
C GLY A 220 -21.54 13.51 1.27
N SER A 221 -22.74 12.90 1.32
CA SER A 221 -23.14 12.02 2.41
C SER A 221 -22.27 10.75 2.47
N ALA A 222 -21.84 10.39 3.68
CA ALA A 222 -21.05 9.19 3.94
C ALA A 222 -21.90 8.12 4.64
N LYS A 223 -21.76 6.87 4.19
CA LYS A 223 -22.43 5.70 4.75
C LYS A 223 -21.44 4.89 5.57
N ARG A 224 -21.77 4.57 6.83
CA ARG A 224 -20.98 3.66 7.66
C ARG A 224 -21.07 2.23 7.13
N ILE A 225 -19.93 1.52 7.12
CA ILE A 225 -19.83 0.12 6.65
C ILE A 225 -19.25 -0.83 7.71
N SER A 226 -18.69 -0.34 8.82
CA SER A 226 -18.21 -1.18 9.93
C SER A 226 -19.14 -1.10 11.13
N PHE A 227 -19.59 -2.26 11.66
CA PHE A 227 -20.58 -2.33 12.74
C PHE A 227 -20.15 -3.25 13.90
N GLY A 228 -19.01 -3.92 13.79
CA GLY A 228 -18.47 -4.77 14.84
C GLY A 228 -17.94 -3.98 16.04
N GLN A 229 -17.64 -4.69 17.13
CA GLN A 229 -17.02 -4.10 18.31
C GLN A 229 -15.58 -3.67 18.02
N GLY A 230 -15.13 -2.60 18.67
CA GLY A 230 -13.79 -2.06 18.57
C GLY A 230 -13.69 -0.87 17.63
N ARG A 231 -12.44 -0.48 17.32
CA ARG A 231 -12.10 0.62 16.41
C ARG A 231 -11.62 0.06 15.09
N TYR A 232 -11.99 0.71 14.02
CA TYR A 232 -11.57 0.38 12.66
C TYR A 232 -10.80 1.55 12.07
N GLY A 233 -9.69 1.27 11.39
CA GLY A 233 -8.85 2.30 10.80
C GLY A 233 -8.08 1.83 9.59
N THR A 234 -7.34 2.75 8.97
CA THR A 234 -6.47 2.54 7.81
C THR A 234 -7.09 1.70 6.68
N PRO A 235 -8.32 2.03 6.22
CA PRO A 235 -8.98 1.23 5.19
C PRO A 235 -8.26 1.36 3.85
N VAL A 236 -8.20 0.24 3.12
CA VAL A 236 -7.64 0.20 1.77
C VAL A 236 -8.55 -0.61 0.86
N TRP A 237 -9.03 0.02 -0.20
CA TRP A 237 -9.83 -0.66 -1.21
C TRP A 237 -8.99 -1.68 -1.99
N SER A 238 -9.52 -2.89 -2.18
CA SER A 238 -8.90 -3.92 -3.01
C SER A 238 -8.78 -3.46 -4.47
N PRO A 239 -7.69 -3.75 -5.18
CA PRO A 239 -7.58 -3.46 -6.61
C PRO A 239 -8.63 -4.20 -7.46
N ARG A 240 -9.28 -5.22 -6.91
CA ARG A 240 -10.40 -5.95 -7.54
C ARG A 240 -11.76 -5.26 -7.36
N GLY A 241 -11.85 -4.26 -6.47
CA GLY A 241 -13.08 -3.53 -6.20
C GLY A 241 -14.08 -4.26 -5.29
N ASP A 242 -13.79 -5.46 -4.86
CA ASP A 242 -14.71 -6.37 -4.17
C ASP A 242 -14.63 -6.34 -2.63
N MET A 243 -13.50 -5.86 -2.09
CA MET A 243 -13.21 -5.88 -0.65
C MET A 243 -12.51 -4.61 -0.18
N ILE A 244 -12.55 -4.39 1.13
CA ILE A 244 -11.78 -3.39 1.86
C ILE A 244 -10.95 -4.12 2.90
N ALA A 245 -9.62 -3.91 2.91
CA ALA A 245 -8.75 -4.31 4.00
C ALA A 245 -8.71 -3.19 5.05
N PHE A 246 -8.55 -3.54 6.31
CA PHE A 246 -8.55 -2.58 7.40
C PHE A 246 -7.74 -3.06 8.60
N THR A 247 -7.35 -2.13 9.46
CA THR A 247 -6.87 -2.39 10.82
C THR A 247 -8.05 -2.38 11.78
N LYS A 248 -8.14 -3.36 12.66
CA LYS A 248 -9.13 -3.39 13.75
C LYS A 248 -8.44 -3.52 15.10
N GLN A 249 -8.75 -2.60 16.00
CA GLN A 249 -8.36 -2.70 17.41
C GLN A 249 -9.55 -3.17 18.23
N ASN A 250 -9.43 -4.32 18.89
CA ASN A 250 -10.45 -4.86 19.76
C ASN A 250 -9.83 -5.60 20.96
N ARG A 251 -10.30 -5.30 22.17
CA ARG A 251 -9.87 -5.93 23.43
C ARG A 251 -8.33 -5.96 23.60
N GLY A 252 -7.66 -4.86 23.27
CA GLY A 252 -6.20 -4.71 23.41
C GLY A 252 -5.37 -5.44 22.36
N ARG A 253 -5.99 -6.02 21.33
CA ARG A 253 -5.30 -6.64 20.18
C ARG A 253 -5.60 -5.88 18.90
N PHE A 254 -4.64 -5.96 17.99
CA PHE A 254 -4.76 -5.44 16.64
C PHE A 254 -4.87 -6.58 15.64
N HIS A 255 -5.68 -6.35 14.61
CA HIS A 255 -5.99 -7.32 13.58
C HIS A 255 -5.92 -6.64 12.21
N ILE A 256 -5.38 -7.32 11.22
CA ILE A 256 -5.70 -7.05 9.83
C ILE A 256 -6.95 -7.85 9.49
N GLY A 257 -7.93 -7.17 8.93
CA GLY A 257 -9.19 -7.75 8.49
C GLY A 257 -9.55 -7.35 7.07
N VAL A 258 -10.52 -8.05 6.51
CA VAL A 258 -11.17 -7.75 5.23
C VAL A 258 -12.68 -7.83 5.39
N MET A 259 -13.40 -7.03 4.61
CA MET A 259 -14.85 -7.06 4.49
C MET A 259 -15.27 -6.74 3.06
N ARG A 260 -16.51 -7.06 2.69
CA ARG A 260 -17.12 -6.56 1.45
C ARG A 260 -17.25 -5.04 1.51
N THR A 261 -17.42 -4.41 0.35
CA THR A 261 -17.52 -2.95 0.23
C THR A 261 -18.78 -2.36 0.89
N ASP A 262 -19.79 -3.19 1.15
CA ASP A 262 -20.99 -2.85 1.91
C ASP A 262 -20.87 -3.09 3.43
N GLY A 263 -19.73 -3.66 3.88
CA GLY A 263 -19.44 -4.00 5.28
C GLY A 263 -19.80 -5.43 5.67
N SER A 264 -20.38 -6.23 4.77
CA SER A 264 -20.70 -7.64 5.02
C SER A 264 -19.43 -8.52 4.98
N GLU A 265 -19.56 -9.77 5.41
CA GLU A 265 -18.52 -10.80 5.39
C GLU A 265 -17.20 -10.37 6.06
N GLU A 266 -17.28 -9.62 7.17
CA GLU A 266 -16.08 -9.25 7.92
C GLU A 266 -15.31 -10.50 8.37
N ARG A 267 -14.01 -10.55 8.08
CA ARG A 267 -13.10 -11.60 8.53
C ARG A 267 -11.81 -10.97 9.06
N LEU A 268 -11.36 -11.44 10.23
CA LEU A 268 -10.07 -11.08 10.80
C LEU A 268 -9.02 -12.12 10.34
N LEU A 269 -7.98 -11.66 9.68
CA LEU A 269 -6.92 -12.51 9.10
C LEU A 269 -5.77 -12.74 10.07
N THR A 270 -5.52 -11.77 10.96
CA THR A 270 -4.41 -11.81 11.91
C THR A 270 -4.85 -11.34 13.30
N ALA A 271 -4.02 -11.62 14.31
CA ALA A 271 -4.18 -11.08 15.66
C ALA A 271 -2.81 -10.95 16.32
N SER A 272 -2.45 -9.74 16.78
CA SER A 272 -1.17 -9.49 17.47
C SER A 272 -1.25 -8.34 18.46
N PHE A 273 -0.09 -7.97 19.02
CA PHE A 273 0.06 -6.77 19.83
C PHE A 273 -0.19 -5.49 19.01
N LEU A 274 0.38 -5.43 17.79
CA LEU A 274 0.15 -4.34 16.85
C LEU A 274 0.29 -4.88 15.42
N ASP A 275 -0.81 -5.00 14.71
CA ASP A 275 -0.89 -5.24 13.27
C ASP A 275 -1.63 -4.07 12.65
N GLU A 276 -1.01 -3.33 11.70
CA GLU A 276 -1.60 -2.12 11.13
C GLU A 276 -1.16 -1.83 9.69
N GLY A 277 -1.86 -0.90 9.05
CA GLY A 277 -1.48 -0.35 7.76
C GLY A 277 -1.48 -1.36 6.62
N PRO A 278 -2.60 -2.04 6.32
CA PRO A 278 -2.67 -3.01 5.24
C PRO A 278 -2.46 -2.36 3.87
N THR A 279 -1.84 -3.10 2.97
CA THR A 279 -1.74 -2.79 1.53
C THR A 279 -1.92 -4.06 0.71
N TRP A 280 -2.61 -3.95 -0.41
CA TRP A 280 -2.91 -5.07 -1.30
C TRP A 280 -1.79 -5.33 -2.30
N SER A 281 -1.52 -6.61 -2.59
CA SER A 281 -0.83 -6.99 -3.82
C SER A 281 -1.63 -6.58 -5.06
N PRO A 282 -1.00 -6.36 -6.23
CA PRO A 282 -1.69 -5.87 -7.43
C PRO A 282 -2.87 -6.75 -7.88
N ASN A 283 -2.83 -8.05 -7.59
CA ASN A 283 -3.91 -8.99 -7.92
C ASN A 283 -4.97 -9.14 -6.80
N GLY A 284 -4.83 -8.43 -5.67
CA GLY A 284 -5.80 -8.48 -4.57
C GLY A 284 -5.85 -9.81 -3.79
N ARG A 285 -4.78 -10.62 -3.83
CA ARG A 285 -4.74 -11.92 -3.14
C ARG A 285 -3.92 -11.94 -1.86
N VAL A 286 -2.97 -11.03 -1.76
CA VAL A 286 -2.06 -10.95 -0.61
C VAL A 286 -2.13 -9.54 -0.03
N ILE A 287 -2.08 -9.46 1.28
CA ILE A 287 -2.03 -8.20 2.02
C ILE A 287 -0.67 -8.14 2.73
N ALA A 288 0.07 -7.06 2.49
CA ALA A 288 1.24 -6.70 3.31
C ALA A 288 0.82 -5.70 4.39
N PHE A 289 1.46 -5.76 5.55
CA PHE A 289 1.15 -4.92 6.70
C PHE A 289 2.34 -4.82 7.66
N THR A 290 2.26 -3.88 8.58
CA THR A 290 3.24 -3.70 9.66
C THR A 290 2.84 -4.52 10.87
N ARG A 291 3.76 -5.29 11.45
CA ARG A 291 3.65 -5.90 12.77
C ARG A 291 4.73 -5.37 13.68
N GLU A 292 4.34 -4.83 14.83
CA GLU A 292 5.29 -4.44 15.88
C GLU A 292 5.22 -5.43 17.05
N THR A 293 6.39 -5.80 17.56
CA THR A 293 6.52 -6.62 18.78
C THR A 293 6.48 -5.76 20.04
N GLN A 294 5.92 -6.32 21.11
CA GLN A 294 5.80 -5.66 22.41
C GLN A 294 7.16 -5.51 23.12
N GLY A 295 7.28 -4.51 23.99
CA GLY A 295 8.41 -4.31 24.87
C GLY A 295 9.38 -3.21 24.44
N ALA A 296 10.38 -2.91 25.31
CA ALA A 296 11.36 -1.86 25.07
C ALA A 296 12.25 -2.13 23.85
N ASN A 297 12.50 -3.39 23.54
CA ASN A 297 13.24 -3.84 22.35
C ASN A 297 12.33 -4.22 21.19
N GLY A 298 11.04 -3.84 21.25
CA GLY A 298 10.08 -4.11 20.19
C GLY A 298 10.54 -3.52 18.86
N SER A 299 10.36 -4.28 17.78
CA SER A 299 10.72 -3.89 16.42
C SER A 299 9.52 -4.03 15.50
N SER A 300 9.42 -3.12 14.55
CA SER A 300 8.45 -3.19 13.46
C SER A 300 9.02 -4.04 12.34
N ARG A 301 8.21 -4.90 11.74
CA ARG A 301 8.54 -5.69 10.56
C ARG A 301 7.36 -5.76 9.61
N LEU A 302 7.66 -5.91 8.33
CA LEU A 302 6.63 -6.17 7.33
C LEU A 302 6.28 -7.65 7.30
N TYR A 303 4.99 -7.91 7.22
CA TYR A 303 4.43 -9.25 7.06
C TYR A 303 3.49 -9.28 5.86
N THR A 304 3.30 -10.46 5.30
CA THR A 304 2.25 -10.73 4.31
C THR A 304 1.33 -11.84 4.81
N VAL A 305 0.07 -11.76 4.41
CA VAL A 305 -0.94 -12.80 4.66
C VAL A 305 -1.84 -12.92 3.43
N ASP A 306 -2.21 -14.15 3.07
CA ASP A 306 -3.22 -14.39 2.04
C ASP A 306 -4.62 -13.97 2.53
N ILE A 307 -5.52 -13.57 1.62
CA ILE A 307 -6.90 -13.18 1.98
C ILE A 307 -7.71 -14.30 2.64
N SER A 308 -7.24 -15.54 2.59
CA SER A 308 -7.82 -16.66 3.35
C SER A 308 -7.36 -16.70 4.82
N GLY A 309 -6.44 -15.81 5.24
CA GLY A 309 -5.81 -15.83 6.57
C GLY A 309 -4.64 -16.82 6.67
N ARG A 310 -4.24 -17.46 5.58
CA ARG A 310 -3.10 -18.41 5.52
C ARG A 310 -1.83 -17.72 5.04
N ASN A 311 -0.72 -18.49 5.06
CA ASN A 311 0.58 -18.04 4.52
C ASN A 311 1.10 -16.75 5.17
N LEU A 312 0.88 -16.59 6.48
CA LEU A 312 1.48 -15.48 7.23
C LEU A 312 3.01 -15.61 7.17
N ARG A 313 3.68 -14.63 6.58
CA ARG A 313 5.15 -14.62 6.37
C ARG A 313 5.73 -13.26 6.68
N VAL A 314 6.95 -13.25 7.22
CA VAL A 314 7.74 -12.02 7.32
C VAL A 314 8.36 -11.70 5.96
N LEU A 315 8.34 -10.42 5.57
CA LEU A 315 9.13 -9.91 4.44
C LEU A 315 10.54 -9.60 4.95
N PRO A 316 11.59 -10.12 4.30
CA PRO A 316 12.94 -9.81 4.69
C PRO A 316 13.27 -8.35 4.39
N THR A 317 13.64 -7.59 5.41
CA THR A 317 14.13 -6.21 5.32
C THR A 317 15.44 -6.10 6.07
N PRO A 318 16.39 -5.24 5.66
CA PRO A 318 17.70 -5.11 6.33
C PRO A 318 17.57 -4.65 7.78
N ASP A 319 16.63 -3.75 8.04
CA ASP A 319 16.35 -3.13 9.34
C ASP A 319 14.87 -3.36 9.72
N GLY A 320 14.42 -2.71 10.80
CA GLY A 320 13.00 -2.55 11.09
C GLY A 320 12.27 -1.89 9.92
N ALA A 321 11.00 -2.20 9.75
CA ALA A 321 10.22 -1.68 8.62
C ALA A 321 8.75 -1.51 8.99
N SER A 322 8.15 -0.41 8.50
CA SER A 322 6.73 -0.08 8.66
C SER A 322 6.13 0.55 7.40
N ASP A 323 4.82 0.80 7.41
CA ASP A 323 4.08 1.57 6.41
C ASP A 323 4.30 1.11 4.97
N ALA A 324 4.19 -0.19 4.71
CA ALA A 324 4.34 -0.72 3.36
C ALA A 324 3.27 -0.19 2.40
N ALA A 325 3.66 0.03 1.15
CA ALA A 325 2.75 0.16 0.03
C ALA A 325 3.24 -0.67 -1.16
N TRP A 326 2.34 -1.48 -1.69
CA TRP A 326 2.60 -2.33 -2.84
C TRP A 326 2.42 -1.56 -4.15
N SER A 327 3.33 -1.72 -5.09
CA SER A 327 3.24 -1.10 -6.42
C SER A 327 2.22 -1.82 -7.30
N PRO A 328 1.74 -1.18 -8.38
CA PRO A 328 1.18 -1.91 -9.52
C PRO A 328 2.20 -2.92 -10.08
N LEU A 329 1.75 -3.82 -10.96
CA LEU A 329 2.64 -4.69 -11.74
C LEU A 329 3.58 -3.85 -12.61
N GLY A 330 4.83 -4.29 -12.74
CA GLY A 330 5.81 -3.69 -13.65
C GLY A 330 5.35 -3.81 -15.11
N ARG A 331 5.45 -2.71 -15.87
CA ARG A 331 5.17 -2.69 -17.31
C ARG A 331 6.36 -3.16 -18.11
#